data_893da7e156eab74fc2142872750203e3
#
_entry.id   893da7e156eab74fc2142872750203e3
#
_cell.length_a   1.000
_cell.length_b   1.000
_cell.length_c   1.000
_cell.angle_alpha   90.00
_cell.angle_beta   90.00
_cell.angle_gamma   90.00
#
_symmetry.space_group_name_H-M   'P 1'
#
loop_
_entity.id
_entity.type
_entity.pdbx_description
1 polymer ?
#
loop_
_entity_poly.entity_id
_entity_poly.type
_entity_poly.pdbx_seq_one_letter_code
_entity_poly.pdbx_strand_id
1 'polypeptide(L)'
;VYEKDAVVGGISRTAEYQGYRFDIGGHRFFTKVPAVQDLWEEVLGEDLLERPRLSRIYYNDTFFDYPLKPLNALRGLGPIEAGRVGLSYLWAQLAPHPEENNFEQWVSNRFGRRLYEVFFKTYTEKVWGMPCTEISADWAAQRIKNLDLFKAVKNSLIGSVGDREVITTLIDRFHYPRLGPGMMWERLTDRLRESGTPVQLETPVKTLHHRDSRLTAVTVAGPGAEGEQELPVDHVISSMPLKELLFSFSPAPPPEIREAASRLRYRDFLTVVLIARQEEVFPDNWIYIHSPDVRVGRVQNFGSWSPEMVPDASTTSLGLEYFVQEGDDLWSSPDEDLLELGTRELALLGLVPENNVVDGTVVRMPKAYPVYDDAYKEVLALIRGYLAGFPNLQVIGRNGQHRYNNQDHSMVAGMLAARNLAGESHDVWAVNVEQQYHEEVTDSSRRVGDRLTPERLDRPDLEELVRQAFARFDPVALGTAVGSVAALLLVSATVVLLLQGGDPAGPTLSLLGQYLTGYQVSWTGAVVGFAEAGVLGFSLGWLMARLINLLIGATESSIRRRLEIGEVLDPLSIGEP
;
A
#
# COMPACT_ATOMS: atom_id res chain seq x y z
N VAL A 1 16.73 10.50 -26.79
CA VAL A 1 16.22 10.55 -25.40
C VAL A 1 17.25 11.29 -24.55
N TYR A 2 16.79 12.15 -23.64
CA TYR A 2 17.65 12.94 -22.74
C TYR A 2 17.40 12.56 -21.30
N GLU A 3 18.47 12.27 -20.55
CA GLU A 3 18.46 11.96 -19.12
C GLU A 3 19.44 12.91 -18.39
N LYS A 4 18.99 13.51 -17.30
CA LYS A 4 19.81 14.45 -16.52
C LYS A 4 20.88 13.77 -15.67
N ASP A 5 20.63 12.52 -15.25
CA ASP A 5 21.55 11.77 -14.40
C ASP A 5 22.58 10.99 -15.26
N ALA A 6 23.64 10.53 -14.62
CA ALA A 6 24.67 9.69 -15.25
C ALA A 6 24.21 8.26 -15.51
N VAL A 7 23.04 7.87 -14.99
CA VAL A 7 22.46 6.52 -15.12
C VAL A 7 20.97 6.61 -15.39
N VAL A 8 20.46 5.60 -16.13
CA VAL A 8 19.03 5.47 -16.44
C VAL A 8 18.25 4.84 -15.31
N GLY A 9 16.91 4.89 -15.39
CA GLY A 9 15.99 4.15 -14.51
C GLY A 9 15.41 4.96 -13.34
N GLY A 10 15.91 6.18 -13.10
CA GLY A 10 15.39 7.06 -12.04
C GLY A 10 15.44 6.36 -10.67
N ILE A 11 14.30 6.32 -9.93
CA ILE A 11 14.24 5.65 -8.63
C ILE A 11 14.32 4.11 -8.74
N SER A 12 13.99 3.53 -9.89
CA SER A 12 14.06 2.07 -10.11
C SER A 12 15.41 1.61 -10.69
N ARG A 13 16.43 2.44 -10.65
CA ARG A 13 17.81 2.04 -10.94
C ARG A 13 18.39 1.17 -9.83
N THR A 14 19.37 0.36 -10.16
CA THR A 14 20.21 -0.33 -9.17
C THR A 14 21.47 0.49 -8.93
N ALA A 15 21.78 0.77 -7.68
CA ALA A 15 23.03 1.40 -7.28
C ALA A 15 24.10 0.33 -6.99
N GLU A 16 25.38 0.73 -7.07
CA GLU A 16 26.51 -0.15 -6.82
C GLU A 16 27.52 0.51 -5.89
N TYR A 17 28.05 -0.29 -4.96
CA TYR A 17 29.13 0.10 -4.05
C TYR A 17 30.05 -1.09 -3.81
N GLN A 18 31.31 -1.01 -4.20
CA GLN A 18 32.32 -2.06 -4.02
C GLN A 18 31.87 -3.45 -4.51
N GLY A 19 31.10 -3.51 -5.60
CA GLY A 19 30.56 -4.74 -6.14
C GLY A 19 29.25 -5.21 -5.50
N TYR A 20 28.81 -4.62 -4.40
CA TYR A 20 27.45 -4.81 -3.87
C TYR A 20 26.46 -4.01 -4.67
N ARG A 21 25.36 -4.66 -5.06
CA ARG A 21 24.25 -4.03 -5.78
C ARG A 21 23.05 -3.91 -4.84
N PHE A 22 22.32 -2.82 -4.97
CA PHE A 22 21.15 -2.57 -4.11
C PHE A 22 20.19 -1.60 -4.78
N ASP A 23 18.91 -1.75 -4.43
CA ASP A 23 17.85 -0.88 -4.92
C ASP A 23 17.73 0.38 -4.06
N ILE A 24 17.25 1.43 -4.68
CA ILE A 24 16.83 2.65 -3.97
C ILE A 24 15.38 2.45 -3.55
N GLY A 25 15.17 1.70 -2.45
CA GLY A 25 13.88 1.15 -2.07
C GLY A 25 13.62 -0.23 -2.69
N GLY A 26 12.58 -0.94 -2.25
CA GLY A 26 12.26 -2.27 -2.79
C GLY A 26 11.51 -2.19 -4.11
N HIS A 27 12.08 -2.71 -5.19
CA HIS A 27 11.53 -2.65 -6.54
C HIS A 27 11.23 -4.04 -7.11
N ARG A 28 10.43 -4.86 -6.38
CA ARG A 28 9.91 -6.10 -6.97
C ARG A 28 9.07 -5.80 -8.20
N PHE A 29 9.17 -6.65 -9.21
CA PHE A 29 8.35 -6.54 -10.40
C PHE A 29 7.10 -7.40 -10.28
N PHE A 30 5.97 -6.79 -10.55
CA PHE A 30 4.68 -7.43 -10.70
C PHE A 30 3.81 -6.57 -11.62
N THR A 31 3.10 -7.18 -12.54
CA THR A 31 2.15 -6.48 -13.41
C THR A 31 0.95 -7.36 -13.72
N LYS A 32 -0.20 -6.71 -14.00
CA LYS A 32 -1.41 -7.33 -14.55
C LYS A 32 -1.53 -7.10 -16.06
N VAL A 33 -0.57 -6.38 -16.66
CA VAL A 33 -0.60 -5.97 -18.06
C VAL A 33 0.30 -6.89 -18.89
N PRO A 34 -0.26 -7.77 -19.74
CA PRO A 34 0.52 -8.75 -20.52
C PRO A 34 1.64 -8.10 -21.33
N ALA A 35 1.38 -7.01 -22.04
CA ALA A 35 2.40 -6.34 -22.84
C ALA A 35 3.60 -5.83 -22.04
N VAL A 36 3.41 -5.50 -20.76
CA VAL A 36 4.52 -5.14 -19.87
C VAL A 36 5.27 -6.39 -19.44
N GLN A 37 4.56 -7.45 -19.08
CA GLN A 37 5.17 -8.75 -18.75
C GLN A 37 6.01 -9.28 -19.91
N ASP A 38 5.44 -9.32 -21.11
CA ASP A 38 6.09 -9.78 -22.33
C ASP A 38 7.39 -9.00 -22.62
N LEU A 39 7.37 -7.67 -22.42
CA LEU A 39 8.57 -6.83 -22.60
C LEU A 39 9.66 -7.16 -21.57
N TRP A 40 9.30 -7.39 -20.31
CA TRP A 40 10.26 -7.79 -19.28
C TRP A 40 10.88 -9.15 -19.58
N GLU A 41 10.07 -10.12 -20.01
CA GLU A 41 10.53 -11.46 -20.40
C GLU A 41 11.42 -11.41 -21.66
N GLU A 42 11.03 -10.61 -22.65
CA GLU A 42 11.82 -10.42 -23.89
C GLU A 42 13.19 -9.78 -23.61
N VAL A 43 13.24 -8.77 -22.72
CA VAL A 43 14.48 -8.04 -22.43
C VAL A 43 15.41 -8.82 -21.52
N LEU A 44 14.87 -9.46 -20.49
CA LEU A 44 15.66 -10.08 -19.44
C LEU A 44 15.84 -11.58 -19.60
N GLY A 45 14.87 -12.29 -20.21
CA GLY A 45 14.94 -13.74 -20.42
C GLY A 45 15.19 -14.48 -19.10
N GLU A 46 16.24 -15.31 -19.05
CA GLU A 46 16.62 -16.11 -17.88
C GLU A 46 17.10 -15.28 -16.67
N ASP A 47 17.38 -14.00 -16.86
CA ASP A 47 17.77 -13.11 -15.77
C ASP A 47 16.56 -12.50 -15.04
N LEU A 48 15.35 -12.78 -15.49
CA LEU A 48 14.12 -12.46 -14.75
C LEU A 48 13.78 -13.60 -13.80
N LEU A 49 14.27 -13.50 -12.58
CA LEU A 49 14.14 -14.54 -11.56
C LEU A 49 12.76 -14.50 -10.91
N GLU A 50 12.18 -15.67 -10.65
CA GLU A 50 11.01 -15.78 -9.76
C GLU A 50 11.50 -15.99 -8.32
N ARG A 51 11.09 -15.10 -7.41
CA ARG A 51 11.54 -15.08 -6.00
C ARG A 51 10.39 -15.29 -5.04
N PRO A 52 10.56 -16.12 -3.99
CA PRO A 52 9.59 -16.23 -2.93
C PRO A 52 9.55 -14.90 -2.14
N ARG A 53 8.35 -14.48 -1.78
CA ARG A 53 8.16 -13.31 -0.93
C ARG A 53 8.23 -13.73 0.53
N LEU A 54 9.22 -13.20 1.24
CA LEU A 54 9.29 -13.27 2.69
C LEU A 54 9.39 -11.83 3.23
N SER A 55 8.34 -11.37 3.88
CA SER A 55 8.31 -10.05 4.51
C SER A 55 7.54 -10.10 5.81
N ARG A 56 7.99 -9.35 6.80
CA ARG A 56 7.36 -9.27 8.12
C ARG A 56 7.25 -7.82 8.59
N ILE A 57 6.40 -7.61 9.60
CA ILE A 57 6.32 -6.36 10.35
C ILE A 57 7.03 -6.60 11.69
N TYR A 58 7.89 -5.67 12.08
CA TYR A 58 8.52 -5.62 13.39
C TYR A 58 7.85 -4.54 14.24
N TYR A 59 7.31 -4.94 15.39
CA TYR A 59 6.70 -4.06 16.37
C TYR A 59 6.84 -4.64 17.76
N ASN A 60 7.35 -3.84 18.71
CA ASN A 60 7.51 -4.19 20.12
C ASN A 60 8.18 -5.56 20.32
N ASP A 61 9.41 -5.70 19.81
CA ASP A 61 10.25 -6.89 19.86
C ASP A 61 9.61 -8.18 19.28
N THR A 62 8.58 -8.01 18.47
CA THR A 62 7.82 -9.12 17.88
C THR A 62 7.71 -8.99 16.38
N PHE A 63 7.88 -10.13 15.68
CA PHE A 63 7.64 -10.21 14.24
C PHE A 63 6.23 -10.67 13.95
N PHE A 64 5.57 -9.96 13.04
CA PHE A 64 4.25 -10.31 12.52
C PHE A 64 4.34 -10.63 11.04
N ASP A 65 3.60 -11.65 10.59
CA ASP A 65 3.50 -11.98 9.17
C ASP A 65 2.95 -10.80 8.37
N TYR A 66 3.49 -10.58 7.18
CA TYR A 66 2.90 -9.64 6.23
C TYR A 66 2.59 -10.35 4.91
N PRO A 67 1.34 -10.39 4.45
CA PRO A 67 0.14 -9.73 5.03
C PRO A 67 -0.18 -10.20 6.46
N LEU A 68 -0.79 -9.31 7.24
CA LEU A 68 -1.18 -9.64 8.62
C LEU A 68 -2.13 -10.83 8.64
N LYS A 69 -1.71 -11.92 9.28
CA LYS A 69 -2.54 -13.08 9.54
C LYS A 69 -3.19 -12.92 10.93
N PRO A 70 -4.52 -13.01 11.04
CA PRO A 70 -5.22 -12.72 12.30
C PRO A 70 -4.70 -13.51 13.50
N LEU A 71 -4.49 -14.82 13.36
CA LEU A 71 -3.98 -15.66 14.44
C LEU A 71 -2.54 -15.32 14.84
N ASN A 72 -1.67 -14.99 13.87
CA ASN A 72 -0.30 -14.55 14.14
C ASN A 72 -0.34 -13.18 14.86
N ALA A 73 -1.15 -12.24 14.39
CA ALA A 73 -1.31 -10.94 15.02
C ALA A 73 -1.82 -11.04 16.47
N LEU A 74 -2.87 -11.83 16.72
CA LEU A 74 -3.42 -12.03 18.06
C LEU A 74 -2.43 -12.68 19.03
N ARG A 75 -1.66 -13.67 18.55
CA ARG A 75 -0.61 -14.33 19.37
C ARG A 75 0.53 -13.37 19.69
N GLY A 76 1.01 -12.63 18.70
CA GLY A 76 2.12 -11.67 18.88
C GLY A 76 1.77 -10.50 19.77
N LEU A 77 0.52 -10.01 19.74
CA LEU A 77 0.05 -8.93 20.62
C LEU A 77 -0.19 -9.39 22.07
N GLY A 78 -0.41 -10.69 22.28
CA GLY A 78 -0.80 -11.23 23.58
C GLY A 78 -2.28 -11.00 23.92
N PRO A 79 -2.82 -11.71 24.95
CA PRO A 79 -4.26 -11.80 25.18
C PRO A 79 -4.91 -10.48 25.58
N ILE A 80 -4.22 -9.63 26.34
CA ILE A 80 -4.79 -8.35 26.81
C ILE A 80 -4.93 -7.38 25.64
N GLU A 81 -3.88 -7.24 24.84
CA GLU A 81 -3.88 -6.32 23.70
C GLU A 81 -4.79 -6.82 22.58
N ALA A 82 -4.83 -8.13 22.35
CA ALA A 82 -5.78 -8.76 21.43
C ALA A 82 -7.24 -8.47 21.85
N GLY A 83 -7.54 -8.53 23.14
CA GLY A 83 -8.86 -8.13 23.70
C GLY A 83 -9.20 -6.67 23.44
N ARG A 84 -8.25 -5.76 23.65
CA ARG A 84 -8.41 -4.32 23.36
C ARG A 84 -8.66 -4.05 21.88
N VAL A 85 -7.93 -4.74 20.99
CA VAL A 85 -8.14 -4.67 19.54
C VAL A 85 -9.55 -5.13 19.17
N GLY A 86 -10.00 -6.28 19.70
CA GLY A 86 -11.34 -6.81 19.47
C GLY A 86 -12.45 -5.85 19.93
N LEU A 87 -12.34 -5.30 21.14
CA LEU A 87 -13.30 -4.32 21.65
C LEU A 87 -13.31 -3.02 20.84
N SER A 88 -12.12 -2.55 20.42
CA SER A 88 -12.00 -1.36 19.59
C SER A 88 -12.61 -1.57 18.19
N TYR A 89 -12.47 -2.75 17.63
CA TYR A 89 -13.11 -3.12 16.36
C TYR A 89 -14.65 -3.13 16.50
N LEU A 90 -15.17 -3.79 17.53
CA LEU A 90 -16.62 -3.83 17.78
C LEU A 90 -17.18 -2.41 17.97
N TRP A 91 -16.47 -1.56 18.70
CA TRP A 91 -16.86 -0.16 18.87
C TRP A 91 -16.92 0.60 17.55
N ALA A 92 -15.92 0.43 16.69
CA ALA A 92 -15.89 1.06 15.36
C ALA A 92 -17.07 0.61 14.47
N GLN A 93 -17.53 -0.65 14.60
CA GLN A 93 -18.70 -1.13 13.88
C GLN A 93 -20.03 -0.56 14.42
N LEU A 94 -20.10 -0.26 15.74
CA LEU A 94 -21.29 0.28 16.38
C LEU A 94 -21.39 1.81 16.26
N ALA A 95 -20.26 2.51 16.29
CA ALA A 95 -20.17 3.96 16.28
C ALA A 95 -19.02 4.42 15.35
N PRO A 96 -19.14 4.22 14.03
CA PRO A 96 -18.12 4.66 13.08
C PRO A 96 -18.05 6.19 13.03
N HIS A 97 -16.91 6.74 12.66
CA HIS A 97 -16.79 8.14 12.30
C HIS A 97 -17.75 8.45 11.14
N PRO A 98 -18.57 9.52 11.26
CA PRO A 98 -19.58 9.83 10.26
C PRO A 98 -18.97 10.30 8.92
N GLU A 99 -17.77 10.84 8.97
CA GLU A 99 -17.01 11.31 7.81
C GLU A 99 -15.67 10.57 7.73
N GLU A 100 -15.24 10.24 6.51
CA GLU A 100 -13.97 9.57 6.23
C GLU A 100 -13.09 10.47 5.36
N ASN A 101 -12.69 11.61 5.91
CA ASN A 101 -11.91 12.60 5.17
C ASN A 101 -10.41 12.28 5.15
N ASN A 102 -9.91 11.57 6.16
CA ASN A 102 -8.50 11.29 6.31
C ASN A 102 -8.21 9.81 6.59
N PHE A 103 -6.92 9.48 6.54
CA PHE A 103 -6.41 8.12 6.73
C PHE A 103 -6.80 7.53 8.09
N GLU A 104 -6.67 8.29 9.18
CA GLU A 104 -7.01 7.81 10.53
C GLU A 104 -8.47 7.38 10.62
N GLN A 105 -9.39 8.23 10.17
CA GLN A 105 -10.83 7.96 10.21
C GLN A 105 -11.17 6.74 9.34
N TRP A 106 -10.61 6.68 8.13
CA TRP A 106 -10.86 5.59 7.18
C TRP A 106 -10.40 4.23 7.73
N VAL A 107 -9.18 4.15 8.28
CA VAL A 107 -8.62 2.91 8.84
C VAL A 107 -9.32 2.53 10.13
N SER A 108 -9.58 3.51 11.02
CA SER A 108 -10.22 3.26 12.31
C SER A 108 -11.64 2.72 12.15
N ASN A 109 -12.41 3.19 11.16
CA ASN A 109 -13.75 2.68 10.88
C ASN A 109 -13.74 1.20 10.44
N ARG A 110 -12.69 0.77 9.73
CA ARG A 110 -12.61 -0.60 9.17
C ARG A 110 -11.97 -1.60 10.13
N PHE A 111 -10.98 -1.16 10.90
CA PHE A 111 -10.14 -2.06 11.71
C PHE A 111 -10.21 -1.79 13.21
N GLY A 112 -10.87 -0.71 13.61
CA GLY A 112 -10.85 -0.22 14.97
C GLY A 112 -9.61 0.64 15.27
N ARG A 113 -9.80 1.64 16.14
CA ARG A 113 -8.74 2.60 16.50
C ARG A 113 -7.48 1.92 17.03
N ARG A 114 -7.63 0.85 17.84
CA ARG A 114 -6.46 0.20 18.45
C ARG A 114 -5.57 -0.51 17.44
N LEU A 115 -6.15 -1.18 16.44
CA LEU A 115 -5.37 -1.80 15.37
C LEU A 115 -4.70 -0.75 14.49
N TYR A 116 -5.39 0.38 14.22
CA TYR A 116 -4.80 1.53 13.56
C TYR A 116 -3.56 2.05 14.29
N GLU A 117 -3.63 2.26 15.61
CA GLU A 117 -2.50 2.75 16.42
C GLU A 117 -1.29 1.81 16.37
N VAL A 118 -1.51 0.49 16.40
CA VAL A 118 -0.46 -0.52 16.43
C VAL A 118 0.19 -0.75 15.05
N PHE A 119 -0.61 -0.94 14.00
CA PHE A 119 -0.09 -1.41 12.71
C PHE A 119 -0.11 -0.40 11.58
N PHE A 120 -0.72 0.77 11.76
CA PHE A 120 -0.83 1.73 10.67
C PHE A 120 -0.20 3.08 11.00
N LYS A 121 -0.51 3.65 12.16
CA LYS A 121 -0.15 5.03 12.50
C LYS A 121 1.35 5.29 12.37
N THR A 122 2.17 4.64 13.19
CA THR A 122 3.61 4.92 13.30
C THR A 122 4.33 4.78 11.96
N TYR A 123 4.07 3.69 11.24
CA TYR A 123 4.69 3.46 9.95
C TYR A 123 4.24 4.49 8.90
N THR A 124 2.95 4.77 8.83
CA THR A 124 2.40 5.74 7.87
C THR A 124 2.93 7.14 8.14
N GLU A 125 3.00 7.57 9.40
CA GLU A 125 3.56 8.87 9.77
C GLU A 125 5.07 8.97 9.48
N LYS A 126 5.84 7.88 9.65
CA LYS A 126 7.24 7.82 9.19
C LYS A 126 7.35 8.02 7.68
N VAL A 127 6.57 7.28 6.90
CA VAL A 127 6.59 7.33 5.42
C VAL A 127 6.24 8.71 4.91
N TRP A 128 5.17 9.32 5.42
CA TRP A 128 4.66 10.57 4.87
C TRP A 128 5.21 11.82 5.56
N GLY A 129 5.81 11.69 6.74
CA GLY A 129 6.34 12.81 7.51
C GLY A 129 5.27 13.81 7.96
N MET A 130 4.02 13.34 8.06
CA MET A 130 2.87 14.13 8.50
C MET A 130 1.90 13.26 9.31
N PRO A 131 1.07 13.86 10.18
CA PRO A 131 0.04 13.13 10.91
C PRO A 131 -0.94 12.42 9.98
N CYS A 132 -1.41 11.24 10.37
CA CYS A 132 -2.42 10.50 9.62
C CYS A 132 -3.75 11.25 9.45
N THR A 133 -3.99 12.27 10.24
CA THR A 133 -5.15 13.19 10.14
C THR A 133 -5.05 14.16 8.95
N GLU A 134 -3.86 14.35 8.38
CA GLU A 134 -3.60 15.23 7.25
C GLU A 134 -3.45 14.45 5.92
N ILE A 135 -3.44 13.11 5.99
CA ILE A 135 -3.33 12.25 4.81
C ILE A 135 -4.74 11.95 4.29
N SER A 136 -4.97 12.14 3.00
CA SER A 136 -6.27 11.87 2.36
C SER A 136 -6.72 10.42 2.53
N ALA A 137 -8.01 10.20 2.78
CA ALA A 137 -8.62 8.88 2.85
C ALA A 137 -8.50 8.08 1.54
N ASP A 138 -8.39 8.76 0.39
CA ASP A 138 -8.22 8.10 -0.92
C ASP A 138 -6.94 7.28 -0.99
N TRP A 139 -5.87 7.77 -0.36
CA TRP A 139 -4.62 7.02 -0.31
C TRP A 139 -4.78 5.71 0.49
N ALA A 140 -5.49 5.77 1.63
CA ALA A 140 -5.82 4.57 2.40
C ALA A 140 -6.64 3.57 1.56
N ALA A 141 -7.64 4.07 0.84
CA ALA A 141 -8.51 3.27 0.00
C ALA A 141 -7.76 2.57 -1.14
N GLN A 142 -6.74 3.18 -1.72
CA GLN A 142 -5.90 2.58 -2.76
C GLN A 142 -4.93 1.52 -2.23
N ARG A 143 -4.54 1.58 -0.95
CA ARG A 143 -3.48 0.74 -0.37
C ARG A 143 -3.96 -0.37 0.56
N ILE A 144 -5.12 -0.21 1.19
CA ILE A 144 -5.58 -1.07 2.30
C ILE A 144 -6.93 -1.72 1.94
N LYS A 145 -7.26 -1.95 0.68
CA LYS A 145 -8.55 -2.54 0.32
C LYS A 145 -8.69 -4.00 0.73
N ASN A 146 -9.95 -4.35 1.08
CA ASN A 146 -10.49 -5.71 1.25
C ASN A 146 -9.89 -6.59 2.37
N LEU A 147 -9.13 -6.05 3.31
CA LEU A 147 -8.85 -6.74 4.57
C LEU A 147 -10.08 -6.66 5.47
N ASP A 148 -11.10 -7.47 5.19
CA ASP A 148 -12.18 -7.72 6.16
C ASP A 148 -11.63 -8.63 7.26
N LEU A 149 -11.19 -8.01 8.36
CA LEU A 149 -10.61 -8.72 9.49
C LEU A 149 -11.57 -9.79 10.05
N PHE A 150 -12.88 -9.52 10.00
CA PHE A 150 -13.90 -10.45 10.47
C PHE A 150 -14.02 -11.66 9.54
N LYS A 151 -14.00 -11.48 8.23
CA LYS A 151 -13.97 -12.59 7.26
C LYS A 151 -12.68 -13.41 7.42
N ALA A 152 -11.55 -12.76 7.58
CA ALA A 152 -10.26 -13.43 7.77
C ALA A 152 -10.21 -14.22 9.09
N VAL A 153 -10.70 -13.66 10.20
CA VAL A 153 -10.81 -14.36 11.51
C VAL A 153 -11.84 -15.49 11.43
N LYS A 154 -13.01 -15.26 10.85
CA LYS A 154 -14.04 -16.28 10.65
C LYS A 154 -13.52 -17.46 9.83
N ASN A 155 -12.88 -17.19 8.71
CA ASN A 155 -12.34 -18.25 7.84
C ASN A 155 -11.19 -19.02 8.51
N SER A 156 -10.38 -18.34 9.36
CA SER A 156 -9.32 -18.99 10.15
C SER A 156 -9.84 -19.87 11.31
N LEU A 157 -10.98 -19.52 11.89
CA LEU A 157 -11.55 -20.24 13.04
C LEU A 157 -12.53 -21.35 12.65
N ILE A 158 -13.25 -21.20 11.55
CA ILE A 158 -14.37 -22.11 11.18
C ILE A 158 -13.95 -23.15 10.14
N GLY A 159 -12.78 -23.00 9.50
CA GLY A 159 -12.24 -24.00 8.57
C GLY A 159 -13.29 -24.42 7.52
N SER A 160 -13.94 -23.49 6.82
CA SER A 160 -15.02 -23.83 5.88
C SER A 160 -14.43 -24.51 4.64
N VAL A 161 -14.61 -25.82 4.60
CA VAL A 161 -14.49 -26.64 3.40
C VAL A 161 -15.75 -26.37 2.57
N GLY A 162 -15.72 -25.39 1.67
CA GLY A 162 -16.86 -25.25 0.76
C GLY A 162 -16.96 -23.99 -0.07
N ASP A 163 -16.61 -22.84 0.43
CA ASP A 163 -16.64 -21.60 -0.35
C ASP A 163 -15.22 -21.12 -0.66
N ARG A 164 -14.77 -21.44 -1.87
CA ARG A 164 -13.63 -20.78 -2.50
C ARG A 164 -14.06 -19.38 -2.99
N GLU A 165 -14.59 -18.53 -2.13
CA GLU A 165 -14.45 -17.10 -2.34
C GLU A 165 -12.96 -16.81 -2.14
N VAL A 166 -12.32 -16.50 -3.23
CA VAL A 166 -10.90 -16.20 -3.34
C VAL A 166 -10.59 -15.12 -2.31
N ILE A 167 -10.02 -15.54 -1.15
CA ILE A 167 -9.31 -14.60 -0.29
C ILE A 167 -8.27 -14.00 -1.21
N THR A 168 -8.39 -12.70 -1.47
CA THR A 168 -7.47 -11.96 -2.30
C THR A 168 -6.10 -12.07 -1.66
N THR A 169 -5.33 -13.08 -2.09
CA THR A 169 -3.99 -13.35 -1.56
C THR A 169 -3.04 -12.37 -2.22
N LEU A 170 -2.34 -11.61 -1.40
CA LEU A 170 -1.16 -10.90 -1.87
C LEU A 170 -0.22 -11.93 -2.51
N ILE A 171 0.47 -11.53 -3.57
CA ILE A 171 1.38 -12.42 -4.30
C ILE A 171 2.39 -13.06 -3.36
N ASP A 172 2.50 -14.39 -3.40
CA ASP A 172 3.49 -15.16 -2.63
C ASP A 172 4.87 -15.21 -3.32
N ARG A 173 4.91 -14.85 -4.59
CA ARG A 173 6.11 -14.83 -5.44
C ARG A 173 6.09 -13.57 -6.31
N PHE A 174 7.26 -13.04 -6.63
CA PHE A 174 7.42 -11.89 -7.50
C PHE A 174 8.59 -12.11 -8.45
N HIS A 175 8.61 -11.38 -9.56
CA HIS A 175 9.75 -11.35 -10.45
C HIS A 175 10.78 -10.31 -10.00
N TYR A 176 12.05 -10.65 -10.19
CA TYR A 176 13.15 -9.77 -9.83
C TYR A 176 14.35 -10.02 -10.77
N PRO A 177 14.91 -8.97 -11.39
CA PRO A 177 16.10 -9.13 -12.22
C PRO A 177 17.31 -9.57 -11.41
N ARG A 178 18.11 -10.48 -11.95
CA ARG A 178 19.28 -11.08 -11.29
C ARG A 178 20.22 -10.07 -10.64
N LEU A 179 20.47 -8.94 -11.30
CA LEU A 179 21.35 -7.87 -10.82
C LEU A 179 20.59 -6.59 -10.42
N GLY A 180 19.32 -6.73 -10.04
CA GLY A 180 18.45 -5.63 -9.62
C GLY A 180 17.67 -5.00 -10.78
N PRO A 181 16.64 -4.18 -10.50
CA PRO A 181 15.72 -3.63 -11.50
C PRO A 181 16.40 -2.70 -12.51
N GLY A 182 17.54 -2.09 -12.18
CA GLY A 182 18.34 -1.28 -13.10
C GLY A 182 18.74 -2.04 -14.36
N MET A 183 18.96 -3.35 -14.26
CA MET A 183 19.32 -4.22 -15.38
C MET A 183 18.31 -4.14 -16.54
N MET A 184 17.02 -3.97 -16.26
CA MET A 184 15.99 -3.76 -17.28
C MET A 184 16.26 -2.49 -18.08
N TRP A 185 16.52 -1.39 -17.41
CA TRP A 185 16.72 -0.08 -18.02
C TRP A 185 18.05 0.01 -18.76
N GLU A 186 19.09 -0.60 -18.23
CA GLU A 186 20.40 -0.71 -18.85
C GLU A 186 20.31 -1.45 -20.20
N ARG A 187 19.67 -2.63 -20.22
CA ARG A 187 19.47 -3.43 -21.45
C ARG A 187 18.60 -2.71 -22.48
N LEU A 188 17.55 -2.01 -22.06
CA LEU A 188 16.75 -1.19 -22.98
C LEU A 188 17.58 -0.04 -23.56
N THR A 189 18.44 0.58 -22.77
CA THR A 189 19.36 1.64 -23.24
C THR A 189 20.34 1.11 -24.28
N ASP A 190 20.88 -0.09 -24.08
CA ASP A 190 21.75 -0.74 -25.05
C ASP A 190 21.02 -1.05 -26.37
N ARG A 191 19.79 -1.60 -26.31
CA ARG A 191 18.94 -1.81 -27.49
C ARG A 191 18.65 -0.51 -28.25
N LEU A 192 18.37 0.58 -27.54
CA LEU A 192 18.17 1.90 -28.14
C LEU A 192 19.44 2.40 -28.85
N ARG A 193 20.61 2.20 -28.24
CA ARG A 193 21.90 2.54 -28.85
C ARG A 193 22.15 1.73 -30.13
N GLU A 194 21.88 0.43 -30.11
CA GLU A 194 22.00 -0.46 -31.28
C GLU A 194 21.03 -0.07 -32.39
N SER A 195 19.84 0.44 -32.06
CA SER A 195 18.88 0.95 -33.04
C SER A 195 19.20 2.34 -33.60
N GLY A 196 20.31 2.94 -33.18
CA GLY A 196 20.71 4.30 -33.57
C GLY A 196 20.01 5.43 -32.83
N THR A 197 19.32 5.15 -31.73
CA THR A 197 18.60 6.14 -30.92
C THR A 197 19.15 6.17 -29.48
N PRO A 198 20.40 6.62 -29.25
CA PRO A 198 21.01 6.57 -27.92
C PRO A 198 20.33 7.48 -26.91
N VAL A 199 20.39 7.09 -25.63
CA VAL A 199 20.05 7.97 -24.50
C VAL A 199 21.25 8.87 -24.24
N GLN A 200 21.01 10.18 -24.23
CA GLN A 200 22.01 11.19 -23.86
C GLN A 200 21.95 11.38 -22.34
N LEU A 201 22.93 10.83 -21.63
CA LEU A 201 23.06 10.96 -20.17
C LEU A 201 23.68 12.32 -19.82
N GLU A 202 23.57 12.74 -18.54
CA GLU A 202 24.06 14.01 -18.03
C GLU A 202 23.61 15.22 -18.88
N THR A 203 22.44 15.07 -19.52
CA THR A 203 21.91 16.05 -20.49
C THR A 203 20.51 16.51 -20.05
N PRO A 204 20.42 17.38 -19.02
CA PRO A 204 19.15 17.90 -18.54
C PRO A 204 18.47 18.79 -19.58
N VAL A 205 17.16 18.60 -19.76
CA VAL A 205 16.30 19.56 -20.47
C VAL A 205 16.02 20.72 -19.52
N LYS A 206 16.42 21.95 -19.92
CA LYS A 206 16.32 23.18 -19.12
C LYS A 206 15.09 23.99 -19.44
N THR A 207 14.74 24.13 -20.72
CA THR A 207 13.64 24.99 -21.17
C THR A 207 12.81 24.28 -22.23
N LEU A 208 11.47 24.44 -22.12
CA LEU A 208 10.51 24.04 -23.14
C LEU A 208 9.97 25.31 -23.81
N HIS A 209 10.35 25.54 -25.05
CA HIS A 209 9.89 26.69 -25.81
C HIS A 209 8.55 26.39 -26.49
N HIS A 210 7.60 27.32 -26.37
CA HIS A 210 6.30 27.15 -27.01
C HIS A 210 5.79 28.45 -27.65
N ARG A 211 4.95 28.29 -28.65
CA ARG A 211 4.21 29.36 -29.29
C ARG A 211 2.79 28.85 -29.62
N ASP A 212 1.77 29.66 -29.37
CA ASP A 212 0.38 29.35 -29.69
C ASP A 212 -0.05 27.95 -29.16
N SER A 213 0.28 27.69 -27.89
CA SER A 213 -0.01 26.41 -27.19
C SER A 213 0.61 25.17 -27.88
N ARG A 214 1.70 25.33 -28.58
CA ARG A 214 2.46 24.23 -29.17
C ARG A 214 3.94 24.35 -28.82
N LEU A 215 4.56 23.26 -28.37
CA LEU A 215 6.01 23.18 -28.15
C LEU A 215 6.72 23.26 -29.50
N THR A 216 7.76 24.07 -29.59
CA THR A 216 8.54 24.31 -30.81
C THR A 216 9.99 23.86 -30.70
N ALA A 217 10.57 23.95 -29.49
CA ALA A 217 11.93 23.56 -29.23
C ALA A 217 12.13 23.20 -27.76
N VAL A 218 13.22 22.49 -27.46
CA VAL A 218 13.74 22.28 -26.11
C VAL A 218 15.17 22.75 -26.01
N THR A 219 15.53 23.38 -24.88
CA THR A 219 16.95 23.66 -24.59
C THR A 219 17.49 22.58 -23.69
N VAL A 220 18.59 21.96 -24.11
CA VAL A 220 19.34 20.96 -23.35
C VAL A 220 20.71 21.51 -22.97
N ALA A 221 21.24 21.08 -21.81
CA ALA A 221 22.63 21.37 -21.42
C ALA A 221 23.45 20.09 -21.57
N GLY A 222 24.50 20.12 -22.37
CA GLY A 222 25.37 18.96 -22.58
C GLY A 222 26.31 18.69 -21.40
N PRO A 223 26.90 17.48 -21.31
CA PRO A 223 27.92 17.16 -20.33
C PRO A 223 29.17 18.05 -20.58
N GLY A 224 29.60 18.79 -19.55
CA GLY A 224 30.88 19.50 -19.56
C GLY A 224 30.87 20.89 -20.12
N ALA A 225 29.84 21.70 -19.86
CA ALA A 225 29.89 23.19 -20.00
C ALA A 225 30.15 23.80 -21.39
N GLU A 226 29.94 23.06 -22.47
CA GLU A 226 30.02 23.62 -23.84
C GLU A 226 28.68 24.28 -24.30
N GLY A 227 27.96 24.89 -23.36
CA GLY A 227 26.80 25.72 -23.67
C GLY A 227 25.48 24.94 -23.75
N GLU A 228 24.40 25.68 -23.70
CA GLU A 228 23.03 25.18 -23.92
C GLU A 228 22.78 25.10 -25.42
N GLN A 229 22.09 24.03 -25.84
CA GLN A 229 21.67 23.83 -27.21
C GLN A 229 20.13 23.83 -27.30
N GLU A 230 19.60 24.68 -28.19
CA GLU A 230 18.19 24.67 -28.55
C GLU A 230 17.94 23.67 -29.70
N LEU A 231 17.01 22.73 -29.48
CA LEU A 231 16.68 21.67 -30.43
C LEU A 231 15.21 21.80 -30.82
N PRO A 232 14.87 21.87 -32.13
CA PRO A 232 13.49 21.89 -32.56
C PRO A 232 12.81 20.54 -32.26
N VAL A 233 11.52 20.58 -31.91
CA VAL A 233 10.74 19.39 -31.59
C VAL A 233 9.36 19.43 -32.26
N ASP A 234 8.91 18.27 -32.72
CA ASP A 234 7.53 18.07 -33.19
C ASP A 234 6.63 17.64 -32.02
N HIS A 235 7.13 16.76 -31.16
CA HIS A 235 6.45 16.22 -29.99
C HIS A 235 7.42 16.07 -28.82
N VAL A 236 6.88 16.17 -27.60
CA VAL A 236 7.62 15.94 -26.36
C VAL A 236 6.85 14.94 -25.48
N ILE A 237 7.54 13.87 -25.06
CA ILE A 237 7.09 12.99 -23.99
C ILE A 237 7.97 13.27 -22.77
N SER A 238 7.39 13.75 -21.68
CA SER A 238 8.12 14.15 -20.46
C SER A 238 7.79 13.27 -19.28
N SER A 239 8.82 12.73 -18.65
CA SER A 239 8.73 12.02 -17.35
C SER A 239 9.33 12.85 -16.19
N MET A 240 9.81 14.07 -16.45
CA MET A 240 10.35 14.94 -15.42
C MET A 240 9.28 15.33 -14.39
N PRO A 241 9.66 15.65 -13.14
CA PRO A 241 8.68 16.04 -12.12
C PRO A 241 7.78 17.19 -12.60
N LEU A 242 6.48 17.06 -12.38
CA LEU A 242 5.46 17.95 -12.94
C LEU A 242 5.68 19.43 -12.59
N LYS A 243 6.15 19.68 -11.37
CA LYS A 243 6.55 21.02 -10.93
C LYS A 243 7.69 21.58 -11.78
N GLU A 244 8.74 20.82 -11.98
CA GLU A 244 9.91 21.22 -12.78
C GLU A 244 9.53 21.42 -14.24
N LEU A 245 8.69 20.54 -14.80
CA LEU A 245 8.18 20.69 -16.15
C LEU A 245 7.51 22.05 -16.36
N LEU A 246 6.61 22.44 -15.44
CA LEU A 246 5.88 23.72 -15.57
C LEU A 246 6.78 24.95 -15.37
N PHE A 247 7.81 24.83 -14.53
CA PHE A 247 8.78 25.93 -14.35
C PHE A 247 9.79 26.05 -15.50
N SER A 248 9.90 25.04 -16.37
CA SER A 248 10.78 25.07 -17.55
C SER A 248 10.13 25.66 -18.82
N PHE A 249 8.85 26.01 -18.78
CA PHE A 249 8.16 26.60 -19.93
C PHE A 249 8.64 28.02 -20.25
N SER A 250 8.83 28.31 -21.54
CA SER A 250 9.12 29.64 -22.07
C SER A 250 8.23 29.92 -23.29
N PRO A 251 7.33 30.92 -23.23
CA PRO A 251 6.98 31.78 -22.08
C PRO A 251 6.48 31.02 -20.85
N ALA A 252 6.65 31.62 -19.66
CA ALA A 252 6.20 31.04 -18.42
C ALA A 252 4.68 30.83 -18.39
N PRO A 253 4.19 29.76 -17.74
CA PRO A 253 2.75 29.53 -17.54
C PRO A 253 2.08 30.69 -16.77
N PRO A 254 0.75 30.84 -16.89
CA PRO A 254 0.00 31.80 -16.10
C PRO A 254 0.29 31.73 -14.60
N PRO A 255 0.18 32.84 -13.85
CA PRO A 255 0.51 32.87 -12.42
C PRO A 255 -0.22 31.82 -11.60
N GLU A 256 -1.53 31.57 -11.87
CA GLU A 256 -2.33 30.57 -11.18
C GLU A 256 -1.82 29.13 -11.40
N ILE A 257 -1.28 28.81 -12.58
CA ILE A 257 -0.68 27.50 -12.86
C ILE A 257 0.66 27.35 -12.15
N ARG A 258 1.45 28.41 -12.12
CA ARG A 258 2.73 28.42 -11.39
C ARG A 258 2.54 28.28 -9.88
N GLU A 259 1.52 28.95 -9.34
CA GLU A 259 1.14 28.81 -7.95
C GLU A 259 0.68 27.38 -7.65
N ALA A 260 -0.22 26.82 -8.48
CA ALA A 260 -0.64 25.43 -8.37
C ALA A 260 0.57 24.47 -8.42
N ALA A 261 1.51 24.65 -9.35
CA ALA A 261 2.72 23.84 -9.45
C ALA A 261 3.61 23.96 -8.21
N SER A 262 3.70 25.16 -7.62
CA SER A 262 4.50 25.38 -6.39
C SER A 262 3.98 24.60 -5.19
N ARG A 263 2.67 24.31 -5.14
CA ARG A 263 2.00 23.55 -4.07
C ARG A 263 2.20 22.04 -4.20
N LEU A 264 2.66 21.52 -5.34
CA LEU A 264 2.99 20.10 -5.48
C LEU A 264 4.18 19.75 -4.58
N ARG A 265 3.94 18.78 -3.68
CA ARG A 265 4.91 18.32 -2.69
C ARG A 265 5.40 16.92 -3.01
N TYR A 266 6.64 16.65 -2.67
CA TYR A 266 7.24 15.33 -2.80
C TYR A 266 7.86 14.93 -1.46
N ARG A 267 7.97 13.65 -1.23
CA ARG A 267 8.73 13.05 -0.14
C ARG A 267 10.03 12.50 -0.71
N ASP A 268 11.13 12.81 -0.05
CA ASP A 268 12.46 12.36 -0.43
C ASP A 268 12.80 11.06 0.29
N PHE A 269 13.81 10.39 -0.19
CA PHE A 269 14.16 9.06 0.25
C PHE A 269 15.67 8.95 0.49
N LEU A 270 16.02 8.39 1.64
CA LEU A 270 17.40 8.15 2.03
C LEU A 270 17.55 6.65 2.28
N THR A 271 18.51 6.03 1.61
CA THR A 271 18.90 4.64 1.86
C THR A 271 20.28 4.62 2.47
N VAL A 272 20.38 4.18 3.71
CA VAL A 272 21.64 3.83 4.35
C VAL A 272 21.90 2.36 4.07
N VAL A 273 22.94 2.05 3.33
CA VAL A 273 23.31 0.69 2.96
C VAL A 273 24.44 0.23 3.86
N LEU A 274 24.20 -0.85 4.61
CA LEU A 274 25.18 -1.45 5.49
C LEU A 274 25.58 -2.84 4.96
N ILE A 275 26.86 -3.10 4.91
CA ILE A 275 27.41 -4.42 4.58
C ILE A 275 27.60 -5.19 5.89
N ALA A 276 26.93 -6.32 6.01
CA ALA A 276 26.95 -7.15 7.20
C ALA A 276 27.39 -8.60 6.91
N ARG A 277 27.94 -9.30 7.89
CA ARG A 277 28.26 -10.72 7.77
C ARG A 277 26.96 -11.53 7.70
N GLN A 278 26.87 -12.46 6.74
CA GLN A 278 25.64 -13.20 6.43
C GLN A 278 25.15 -14.11 7.56
N GLU A 279 26.04 -14.64 8.40
CA GLU A 279 25.73 -15.67 9.41
C GLU A 279 24.72 -15.23 10.47
N GLU A 280 24.54 -13.92 10.67
CA GLU A 280 23.69 -13.34 11.72
C GLU A 280 22.59 -12.44 11.17
N VAL A 281 22.21 -12.61 9.88
CA VAL A 281 21.22 -11.76 9.24
C VAL A 281 19.90 -12.51 9.00
N PHE A 282 18.79 -11.79 9.13
CA PHE A 282 17.44 -12.29 8.88
C PHE A 282 17.24 -12.72 7.41
N PRO A 283 16.38 -13.72 7.13
CA PRO A 283 16.17 -14.25 5.78
C PRO A 283 15.13 -13.47 4.95
N ASP A 284 14.47 -12.47 5.53
CA ASP A 284 13.42 -11.72 4.87
C ASP A 284 13.98 -10.92 3.69
N ASN A 285 13.18 -10.75 2.62
CA ASN A 285 13.50 -9.79 1.58
C ASN A 285 13.44 -8.37 2.15
N TRP A 286 12.42 -8.08 3.01
CA TRP A 286 12.34 -6.83 3.76
C TRP A 286 11.50 -6.96 5.02
N ILE A 287 11.75 -6.08 5.98
CA ILE A 287 11.01 -5.95 7.23
C ILE A 287 10.49 -4.51 7.35
N TYR A 288 9.18 -4.37 7.61
CA TYR A 288 8.56 -3.08 7.94
C TYR A 288 8.77 -2.77 9.41
N ILE A 289 9.31 -1.60 9.74
CA ILE A 289 9.64 -1.21 11.11
C ILE A 289 8.58 -0.27 11.67
N HIS A 290 7.69 -0.81 12.50
CA HIS A 290 6.61 -0.07 13.15
C HIS A 290 6.99 0.43 14.56
N SER A 291 8.20 0.12 15.04
CA SER A 291 8.69 0.63 16.33
C SER A 291 8.85 2.16 16.28
N PRO A 292 8.31 2.90 17.28
CA PRO A 292 8.50 4.35 17.36
C PRO A 292 9.91 4.76 17.82
N ASP A 293 10.69 3.84 18.38
CA ASP A 293 11.98 4.12 19.04
C ASP A 293 13.14 4.31 18.05
N VAL A 294 12.89 4.01 16.76
CA VAL A 294 13.86 4.14 15.68
C VAL A 294 13.27 4.95 14.51
N ARG A 295 14.12 5.58 13.72
CA ARG A 295 13.71 6.41 12.58
C ARG A 295 13.56 5.59 11.30
N VAL A 296 14.28 4.47 11.17
CA VAL A 296 14.18 3.58 10.01
C VAL A 296 12.73 3.10 9.84
N GLY A 297 12.25 3.16 8.60
CA GLY A 297 10.89 2.71 8.26
C GLY A 297 10.85 1.29 7.70
N ARG A 298 11.89 0.87 6.98
CA ARG A 298 11.98 -0.47 6.39
C ARG A 298 13.44 -0.89 6.27
N VAL A 299 13.69 -2.17 6.47
CA VAL A 299 15.02 -2.77 6.28
C VAL A 299 14.92 -3.84 5.21
N GLN A 300 15.79 -3.78 4.21
CA GLN A 300 15.89 -4.73 3.11
C GLN A 300 17.14 -5.58 3.24
N ASN A 301 17.08 -6.83 2.81
CA ASN A 301 18.24 -7.71 2.67
C ASN A 301 18.40 -8.09 1.19
N PHE A 302 19.28 -7.39 0.47
CA PHE A 302 19.41 -7.54 -0.98
C PHE A 302 19.99 -8.91 -1.39
N GLY A 303 20.79 -9.56 -0.55
CA GLY A 303 21.22 -10.93 -0.77
C GLY A 303 20.05 -11.93 -0.79
N SER A 304 18.95 -11.64 -0.08
CA SER A 304 17.72 -12.44 -0.12
C SER A 304 16.86 -12.16 -1.36
N TRP A 305 17.01 -11.00 -2.03
CA TRP A 305 16.35 -10.70 -3.28
C TRP A 305 17.02 -11.45 -4.44
N SER A 306 18.34 -11.35 -4.56
CA SER A 306 19.14 -12.14 -5.48
C SER A 306 20.55 -12.35 -4.90
N PRO A 307 21.04 -13.59 -4.87
CA PRO A 307 22.40 -13.87 -4.39
C PRO A 307 23.48 -13.12 -5.16
N GLU A 308 23.25 -12.86 -6.44
CA GLU A 308 24.21 -12.16 -7.31
C GLU A 308 24.26 -10.63 -7.07
N MET A 309 23.41 -10.09 -6.21
CA MET A 309 23.48 -8.71 -5.73
C MET A 309 24.66 -8.49 -4.76
N VAL A 310 25.23 -9.54 -4.24
CA VAL A 310 26.39 -9.50 -3.32
C VAL A 310 27.60 -10.19 -3.94
N PRO A 311 28.81 -9.60 -3.87
CA PRO A 311 30.01 -10.19 -4.48
C PRO A 311 30.59 -11.36 -3.67
N ASP A 312 30.25 -11.46 -2.39
CA ASP A 312 30.76 -12.49 -1.46
C ASP A 312 29.60 -13.05 -0.63
N ALA A 313 29.39 -14.37 -0.75
CA ALA A 313 28.33 -15.07 -0.02
C ALA A 313 28.48 -15.09 1.51
N SER A 314 29.64 -14.73 2.05
CA SER A 314 29.86 -14.56 3.50
C SER A 314 29.28 -13.26 4.05
N THR A 315 28.83 -12.36 3.17
CA THR A 315 28.28 -11.04 3.50
C THR A 315 26.93 -10.82 2.82
N THR A 316 26.22 -9.78 3.24
CA THR A 316 25.04 -9.27 2.55
C THR A 316 25.00 -7.76 2.64
N SER A 317 24.24 -7.13 1.75
CA SER A 317 23.93 -5.70 1.82
C SER A 317 22.52 -5.48 2.37
N LEU A 318 22.42 -4.62 3.38
CA LEU A 318 21.15 -4.24 4.03
C LEU A 318 20.83 -2.79 3.71
N GLY A 319 19.66 -2.54 3.13
CA GLY A 319 19.17 -1.20 2.84
C GLY A 319 18.20 -0.72 3.92
N LEU A 320 18.62 0.27 4.69
CA LEU A 320 17.80 0.94 5.69
C LEU A 320 17.14 2.16 5.07
N GLU A 321 15.83 2.18 5.05
CA GLU A 321 15.04 3.21 4.38
C GLU A 321 14.55 4.26 5.36
N TYR A 322 14.95 5.51 5.11
CA TYR A 322 14.51 6.69 5.82
C TYR A 322 13.71 7.59 4.88
N PHE A 323 12.53 7.97 5.31
CA PHE A 323 11.66 8.88 4.56
C PHE A 323 11.89 10.30 5.07
N VAL A 324 12.43 11.14 4.22
CA VAL A 324 13.01 12.43 4.58
C VAL A 324 12.44 13.54 3.71
N GLN A 325 12.84 14.78 4.02
CA GLN A 325 12.60 15.96 3.19
C GLN A 325 13.96 16.59 2.88
N GLU A 326 14.16 17.03 1.65
CA GLU A 326 15.35 17.78 1.29
C GLU A 326 15.55 18.98 2.24
N GLY A 327 16.70 19.02 2.91
CA GLY A 327 17.05 20.06 3.88
C GLY A 327 16.67 19.75 5.34
N ASP A 328 16.03 18.59 5.63
CA ASP A 328 15.86 18.16 7.03
C ASP A 328 17.17 17.68 7.68
N ASP A 329 17.11 17.33 8.96
CA ASP A 329 18.27 16.90 9.74
C ASP A 329 18.95 15.64 9.17
N LEU A 330 18.18 14.60 8.85
CA LEU A 330 18.74 13.37 8.28
C LEU A 330 19.26 13.57 6.86
N TRP A 331 18.53 14.31 6.02
CA TRP A 331 18.99 14.60 4.67
C TRP A 331 20.33 15.32 4.65
N SER A 332 20.53 16.24 5.59
CA SER A 332 21.71 17.11 5.68
C SER A 332 22.85 16.51 6.52
N SER A 333 22.62 15.38 7.19
CA SER A 333 23.65 14.71 8.00
C SER A 333 24.79 14.17 7.15
N PRO A 334 26.04 14.19 7.66
CA PRO A 334 27.18 13.48 7.05
C PRO A 334 26.89 11.99 6.89
N ASP A 335 27.50 11.36 5.89
CA ASP A 335 27.31 9.93 5.62
C ASP A 335 27.77 9.05 6.79
N GLU A 336 28.86 9.42 7.46
CA GLU A 336 29.38 8.71 8.62
C GLU A 336 28.36 8.66 9.77
N ASP A 337 27.69 9.79 10.05
CA ASP A 337 26.67 9.86 11.11
C ASP A 337 25.44 9.00 10.78
N LEU A 338 25.09 8.93 9.50
CA LEU A 338 23.99 8.10 9.00
C LEU A 338 24.32 6.61 9.05
N LEU A 339 25.55 6.22 8.75
CA LEU A 339 26.03 4.85 8.87
C LEU A 339 26.05 4.40 10.35
N GLU A 340 26.52 5.26 11.26
CA GLU A 340 26.47 5.02 12.70
C GLU A 340 25.00 4.90 13.20
N LEU A 341 24.12 5.81 12.77
CA LEU A 341 22.69 5.76 13.10
C LEU A 341 22.08 4.43 12.67
N GLY A 342 22.28 4.05 11.39
CA GLY A 342 21.73 2.80 10.85
C GLY A 342 22.24 1.56 11.58
N THR A 343 23.55 1.50 11.89
CA THR A 343 24.16 0.41 12.63
C THR A 343 23.58 0.29 14.03
N ARG A 344 23.45 1.40 14.75
CA ARG A 344 22.85 1.45 16.09
C ARG A 344 21.37 1.05 16.06
N GLU A 345 20.57 1.50 15.07
CA GLU A 345 19.16 1.15 14.96
C GLU A 345 18.95 -0.32 14.66
N LEU A 346 19.79 -0.96 13.81
CA LEU A 346 19.75 -2.42 13.59
C LEU A 346 20.02 -3.21 14.87
N ALA A 347 20.99 -2.76 15.67
CA ALA A 347 21.31 -3.39 16.94
C ALA A 347 20.19 -3.19 17.98
N LEU A 348 19.60 -2.00 18.07
CA LEU A 348 18.45 -1.73 18.94
C LEU A 348 17.23 -2.59 18.60
N LEU A 349 17.02 -2.86 17.30
CA LEU A 349 15.96 -3.75 16.83
C LEU A 349 16.29 -5.23 17.01
N GLY A 350 17.49 -5.57 17.48
CA GLY A 350 17.95 -6.96 17.58
C GLY A 350 18.06 -7.68 16.23
N LEU A 351 18.14 -6.93 15.12
CA LEU A 351 18.21 -7.49 13.77
C LEU A 351 19.64 -7.88 13.38
N VAL A 352 20.63 -7.05 13.70
CA VAL A 352 22.04 -7.29 13.41
C VAL A 352 22.89 -6.64 14.52
N PRO A 353 23.81 -7.36 15.15
CA PRO A 353 24.74 -6.78 16.12
C PRO A 353 25.67 -5.73 15.47
N GLU A 354 26.04 -4.68 16.21
CA GLU A 354 26.90 -3.61 15.68
C GLU A 354 28.23 -4.12 15.12
N ASN A 355 28.87 -5.07 15.80
CA ASN A 355 30.15 -5.65 15.40
C ASN A 355 30.06 -6.55 14.14
N ASN A 356 28.85 -6.81 13.68
CA ASN A 356 28.61 -7.60 12.46
C ASN A 356 28.58 -6.72 11.20
N VAL A 357 28.39 -5.41 11.34
CA VAL A 357 28.49 -4.44 10.25
C VAL A 357 29.96 -4.17 9.94
N VAL A 358 30.35 -4.26 8.67
CA VAL A 358 31.76 -4.16 8.25
C VAL A 358 32.03 -2.95 7.36
N ASP A 359 31.04 -2.43 6.63
CA ASP A 359 31.16 -1.28 5.74
C ASP A 359 29.77 -0.72 5.40
N GLY A 360 29.71 0.38 4.65
CA GLY A 360 28.43 0.93 4.21
C GLY A 360 28.56 2.14 3.31
N THR A 361 27.44 2.56 2.75
CA THR A 361 27.30 3.77 1.90
C THR A 361 25.91 4.37 2.06
N VAL A 362 25.75 5.61 1.57
CA VAL A 362 24.48 6.35 1.67
C VAL A 362 24.05 6.83 0.29
N VAL A 363 22.78 6.61 -0.04
CA VAL A 363 22.17 7.10 -1.27
C VAL A 363 20.99 8.02 -0.94
N ARG A 364 21.02 9.24 -1.46
CA ARG A 364 19.95 10.23 -1.36
C ARG A 364 19.19 10.30 -2.67
N MET A 365 17.88 10.11 -2.61
CA MET A 365 16.98 10.17 -3.77
C MET A 365 15.91 11.24 -3.55
N PRO A 366 16.02 12.40 -4.22
CA PRO A 366 15.00 13.43 -4.15
C PRO A 366 13.73 13.00 -4.91
N LYS A 367 12.58 13.50 -4.45
CA LYS A 367 11.27 13.35 -5.10
C LYS A 367 10.85 11.89 -5.36
N ALA A 368 11.09 11.03 -4.37
CA ALA A 368 10.76 9.61 -4.47
C ALA A 368 9.25 9.34 -4.50
N TYR A 369 8.47 10.12 -3.75
CA TYR A 369 7.03 9.94 -3.63
C TYR A 369 6.28 11.26 -3.82
N PRO A 370 5.27 11.33 -4.72
CA PRO A 370 4.32 12.44 -4.74
C PRO A 370 3.46 12.40 -3.48
N VAL A 371 3.27 13.54 -2.81
CA VAL A 371 2.47 13.66 -1.59
C VAL A 371 1.01 13.96 -1.95
N TYR A 372 0.07 13.24 -1.31
CA TYR A 372 -1.36 13.38 -1.50
C TYR A 372 -1.96 14.08 -0.27
N ASP A 373 -1.80 15.38 -0.20
CA ASP A 373 -2.45 16.25 0.78
C ASP A 373 -3.90 16.60 0.35
N ASP A 374 -4.63 17.32 1.19
CA ASP A 374 -6.05 17.62 0.94
C ASP A 374 -6.29 18.42 -0.35
N ALA A 375 -5.31 19.20 -0.79
CA ALA A 375 -5.45 20.09 -1.95
C ALA A 375 -4.98 19.47 -3.28
N TYR A 376 -4.32 18.30 -3.25
CA TYR A 376 -3.62 17.78 -4.43
C TYR A 376 -4.53 17.54 -5.63
N LYS A 377 -5.80 17.14 -5.42
CA LYS A 377 -6.76 16.84 -6.52
C LYS A 377 -7.09 18.08 -7.32
N GLU A 378 -7.40 19.20 -6.63
CA GLU A 378 -7.76 20.47 -7.26
C GLU A 378 -6.55 21.04 -8.00
N VAL A 379 -5.39 21.03 -7.36
CA VAL A 379 -4.12 21.46 -7.95
C VAL A 379 -3.80 20.67 -9.20
N LEU A 380 -3.91 19.34 -9.13
CA LEU A 380 -3.62 18.47 -10.27
C LEU A 380 -4.63 18.64 -11.41
N ALA A 381 -5.92 18.81 -11.11
CA ALA A 381 -6.95 19.07 -12.11
C ALA A 381 -6.69 20.37 -12.88
N LEU A 382 -6.32 21.44 -12.18
CA LEU A 382 -5.98 22.72 -12.78
C LEU A 382 -4.76 22.59 -13.72
N ILE A 383 -3.71 21.95 -13.27
CA ILE A 383 -2.49 21.70 -14.06
C ILE A 383 -2.80 20.85 -15.30
N ARG A 384 -3.57 19.75 -15.15
CA ARG A 384 -3.99 18.91 -16.28
C ARG A 384 -4.78 19.70 -17.31
N GLY A 385 -5.70 20.55 -16.87
CA GLY A 385 -6.47 21.44 -17.76
C GLY A 385 -5.57 22.34 -18.59
N TYR A 386 -4.54 22.94 -17.97
CA TYR A 386 -3.55 23.75 -18.69
C TYR A 386 -2.73 22.92 -19.70
N LEU A 387 -2.19 21.78 -19.27
CA LEU A 387 -1.37 20.91 -20.13
C LEU A 387 -2.14 20.30 -21.29
N ALA A 388 -3.46 20.08 -21.15
CA ALA A 388 -4.33 19.62 -22.24
C ALA A 388 -4.39 20.60 -23.41
N GLY A 389 -4.05 21.88 -23.18
CA GLY A 389 -3.90 22.88 -24.24
C GLY A 389 -2.67 22.66 -25.15
N PHE A 390 -1.75 21.75 -24.82
CA PHE A 390 -0.55 21.46 -25.62
C PHE A 390 -0.66 20.13 -26.34
N PRO A 391 -1.15 20.08 -27.59
CA PRO A 391 -1.46 18.83 -28.29
C PRO A 391 -0.23 17.97 -28.60
N ASN A 392 0.97 18.53 -28.54
CA ASN A 392 2.23 17.85 -28.80
C ASN A 392 3.08 17.62 -27.51
N LEU A 393 2.45 17.67 -26.34
CA LEU A 393 3.07 17.32 -25.07
C LEU A 393 2.32 16.17 -24.42
N GLN A 394 3.01 15.13 -24.05
CA GLN A 394 2.48 14.04 -23.24
C GLN A 394 3.34 13.90 -21.96
N VAL A 395 2.66 13.77 -20.83
CA VAL A 395 3.31 13.69 -19.51
C VAL A 395 3.06 12.31 -18.93
N ILE A 396 4.14 11.59 -18.61
CA ILE A 396 4.13 10.18 -18.19
C ILE A 396 4.92 9.96 -16.90
N GLY A 397 4.77 8.78 -16.33
CA GLY A 397 5.56 8.32 -15.18
C GLY A 397 5.09 8.88 -13.83
N ARG A 398 5.74 8.41 -12.76
CA ARG A 398 5.38 8.72 -11.37
C ARG A 398 5.40 10.22 -11.08
N ASN A 399 6.54 10.85 -11.30
CA ASN A 399 6.76 12.26 -10.97
C ASN A 399 6.18 13.20 -12.02
N GLY A 400 6.16 12.79 -13.29
CA GLY A 400 5.56 13.56 -14.37
C GLY A 400 4.05 13.72 -14.21
N GLN A 401 3.37 12.67 -13.75
CA GLN A 401 1.91 12.72 -13.50
C GLN A 401 1.55 13.07 -12.04
N HIS A 402 2.54 13.31 -11.19
CA HIS A 402 2.35 13.47 -9.74
C HIS A 402 1.44 12.37 -9.17
N ARG A 403 1.71 11.12 -9.53
CA ARG A 403 0.90 9.95 -9.17
C ARG A 403 1.80 8.81 -8.71
N TYR A 404 1.35 8.07 -7.68
CA TYR A 404 2.08 6.93 -7.16
C TYR A 404 2.02 5.73 -8.13
N ASN A 405 2.66 5.89 -9.28
CA ASN A 405 2.81 4.83 -10.27
C ASN A 405 3.91 3.84 -9.87
N ASN A 406 3.64 2.56 -10.00
CA ASN A 406 4.67 1.53 -9.98
C ASN A 406 5.37 1.47 -11.35
N GLN A 407 6.35 0.57 -11.51
CA GLN A 407 7.10 0.43 -12.75
C GLN A 407 6.19 0.15 -13.94
N ASP A 408 5.28 -0.82 -13.82
CA ASP A 408 4.34 -1.19 -14.88
C ASP A 408 3.40 -0.05 -15.29
N HIS A 409 2.85 0.70 -14.32
CA HIS A 409 2.02 1.87 -14.63
C HIS A 409 2.80 2.92 -15.42
N SER A 410 4.07 3.16 -15.05
CA SER A 410 4.94 4.11 -15.75
C SER A 410 5.26 3.62 -17.17
N MET A 411 5.48 2.31 -17.35
CA MET A 411 5.71 1.69 -18.65
C MET A 411 4.46 1.76 -19.53
N VAL A 412 3.27 1.45 -18.99
CA VAL A 412 2.00 1.57 -19.72
C VAL A 412 1.79 2.99 -20.19
N ALA A 413 2.01 4.00 -19.32
CA ALA A 413 1.88 5.40 -19.71
C ALA A 413 2.83 5.76 -20.87
N GLY A 414 4.08 5.25 -20.85
CA GLY A 414 5.04 5.41 -21.94
C GLY A 414 4.61 4.71 -23.24
N MET A 415 4.12 3.47 -23.16
CA MET A 415 3.61 2.71 -24.31
C MET A 415 2.42 3.43 -24.96
N LEU A 416 1.47 3.93 -24.16
CA LEU A 416 0.31 4.68 -24.67
C LEU A 416 0.73 6.00 -25.32
N ALA A 417 1.69 6.71 -24.71
CA ALA A 417 2.24 7.93 -25.29
C ALA A 417 2.91 7.67 -26.66
N ALA A 418 3.66 6.58 -26.79
CA ALA A 418 4.27 6.18 -28.05
C ALA A 418 3.23 5.81 -29.11
N ARG A 419 2.16 5.09 -28.75
CA ARG A 419 1.04 4.75 -29.63
C ARG A 419 0.27 5.99 -30.11
N ASN A 420 0.12 6.99 -29.25
CA ASN A 420 -0.46 8.28 -29.64
C ASN A 420 0.37 8.97 -30.73
N LEU A 421 1.70 8.88 -30.67
CA LEU A 421 2.57 9.37 -31.75
C LEU A 421 2.40 8.56 -33.06
N ALA A 422 2.03 7.30 -32.98
CA ALA A 422 1.73 6.45 -34.13
C ALA A 422 0.30 6.68 -34.70
N GLY A 423 -0.47 7.61 -34.14
CA GLY A 423 -1.80 8.00 -34.62
C GLY A 423 -2.97 7.39 -33.85
N GLU A 424 -2.73 6.68 -32.75
CA GLU A 424 -3.78 6.27 -31.82
C GLU A 424 -4.17 7.44 -30.90
N SER A 425 -5.24 7.26 -30.11
CA SER A 425 -5.73 8.29 -29.17
C SER A 425 -6.05 7.65 -27.81
N HIS A 426 -5.11 7.72 -26.89
CA HIS A 426 -5.23 7.19 -25.53
C HIS A 426 -5.06 8.30 -24.50
N ASP A 427 -5.84 8.26 -23.41
CA ASP A 427 -5.58 9.12 -22.25
C ASP A 427 -4.49 8.51 -21.36
N VAL A 428 -3.28 9.04 -21.47
CA VAL A 428 -2.13 8.60 -20.63
C VAL A 428 -2.34 8.86 -19.13
N TRP A 429 -3.29 9.74 -18.77
CA TRP A 429 -3.66 10.00 -17.39
C TRP A 429 -4.66 8.98 -16.83
N ALA A 430 -5.27 8.14 -17.68
CA ALA A 430 -6.19 7.09 -17.26
C ALA A 430 -5.47 5.87 -16.66
N VAL A 431 -4.15 5.82 -16.69
CA VAL A 431 -3.35 4.76 -16.07
C VAL A 431 -3.38 4.88 -14.55
N ASN A 432 -3.48 3.75 -13.83
CA ASN A 432 -3.50 3.70 -12.36
C ASN A 432 -4.62 4.54 -11.73
N VAL A 433 -5.80 4.53 -12.34
CA VAL A 433 -7.02 5.17 -11.80
C VAL A 433 -7.89 4.19 -11.02
N GLU A 434 -7.51 2.91 -11.03
CA GLU A 434 -8.24 1.85 -10.34
C GLU A 434 -8.19 2.04 -8.84
N GLN A 435 -9.31 1.75 -8.21
CA GLN A 435 -9.41 1.70 -6.76
C GLN A 435 -9.05 0.33 -6.18
N GLN A 436 -8.51 -0.60 -6.95
CA GLN A 436 -8.09 -1.93 -6.49
C GLN A 436 -6.62 -1.92 -6.05
N TYR A 437 -6.30 -2.73 -5.05
CA TYR A 437 -4.91 -2.91 -4.64
C TYR A 437 -4.13 -3.58 -5.78
N HIS A 438 -2.99 -3.00 -6.15
CA HIS A 438 -2.21 -3.40 -7.32
C HIS A 438 -1.83 -4.89 -7.33
N GLU A 439 -1.57 -5.48 -6.17
CA GLU A 439 -1.14 -6.88 -6.02
C GLU A 439 -2.30 -7.87 -5.84
N GLU A 440 -3.56 -7.43 -5.88
CA GLU A 440 -4.70 -8.34 -5.82
C GLU A 440 -4.80 -9.16 -7.12
N VAL A 441 -4.70 -10.47 -6.99
CA VAL A 441 -4.96 -11.41 -8.08
C VAL A 441 -6.43 -11.83 -8.01
N THR A 442 -7.26 -11.29 -8.89
CA THR A 442 -8.63 -11.76 -9.10
C THR A 442 -8.70 -12.64 -10.35
N ASP A 443 -9.63 -13.60 -10.40
CA ASP A 443 -9.78 -14.46 -11.60
C ASP A 443 -10.06 -13.66 -12.88
N SER A 444 -10.64 -12.47 -12.78
CA SER A 444 -10.84 -11.53 -13.88
C SER A 444 -9.53 -10.95 -14.41
N SER A 445 -8.47 -10.85 -13.60
CA SER A 445 -7.17 -10.34 -14.03
C SER A 445 -6.39 -11.29 -14.94
N ARG A 446 -6.79 -12.58 -15.01
CA ARG A 446 -6.20 -13.60 -15.91
C ARG A 446 -6.67 -13.50 -17.37
N ARG A 447 -7.65 -12.65 -17.68
CA ARG A 447 -8.26 -12.50 -19.01
C ARG A 447 -8.33 -11.04 -19.49
N VAL A 448 -7.34 -10.23 -19.16
CA VAL A 448 -7.22 -8.91 -19.81
C VAL A 448 -6.57 -9.14 -21.16
N GLY A 449 -7.40 -9.23 -22.21
CA GLY A 449 -6.93 -9.32 -23.59
C GLY A 449 -6.06 -8.13 -23.99
N ASP A 450 -5.85 -7.86 -25.26
CA ASP A 450 -4.97 -6.85 -25.88
C ASP A 450 -5.08 -5.38 -25.36
N ARG A 451 -5.61 -5.14 -24.17
CA ARG A 451 -5.76 -3.81 -23.58
C ARG A 451 -4.53 -3.46 -22.74
N LEU A 452 -3.87 -2.39 -23.09
CA LEU A 452 -2.75 -1.81 -22.34
C LEU A 452 -3.16 -1.03 -21.08
N THR A 453 -4.43 -0.75 -20.93
CA THR A 453 -4.99 -0.15 -19.72
C THR A 453 -5.80 -1.17 -18.96
N PRO A 454 -5.71 -1.23 -17.64
CA PRO A 454 -6.61 -2.03 -16.84
C PRO A 454 -8.07 -1.69 -17.21
N GLU A 455 -8.90 -2.70 -17.35
CA GLU A 455 -10.30 -2.50 -17.68
C GLU A 455 -10.94 -1.60 -16.62
N ARG A 456 -11.57 -0.51 -17.05
CA ARG A 456 -12.44 0.27 -16.17
C ARG A 456 -13.58 -0.68 -15.83
N LEU A 457 -13.57 -1.22 -14.60
CA LEU A 457 -14.71 -2.00 -14.13
C LEU A 457 -15.93 -1.11 -14.32
N ASP A 458 -16.88 -1.59 -15.12
CA ASP A 458 -18.22 -1.00 -15.17
C ASP A 458 -18.64 -0.74 -13.73
N ARG A 459 -19.22 0.41 -13.46
CA ARG A 459 -19.69 0.74 -12.10
C ARG A 459 -20.44 -0.47 -11.62
N PRO A 460 -20.02 -1.12 -10.49
CA PRO A 460 -20.77 -2.24 -9.98
C PRO A 460 -22.21 -1.79 -9.87
N ASP A 461 -23.14 -2.63 -10.32
CA ASP A 461 -24.54 -2.35 -10.28
C ASP A 461 -24.87 -1.80 -8.89
N LEU A 462 -25.44 -0.59 -8.83
CA LEU A 462 -25.73 0.11 -7.58
C LEU A 462 -26.57 -0.81 -6.66
N GLU A 463 -27.42 -1.67 -7.24
CA GLU A 463 -28.19 -2.66 -6.51
C GLU A 463 -27.32 -3.75 -5.88
N GLU A 464 -26.24 -4.19 -6.56
CA GLU A 464 -25.31 -5.17 -6.03
C GLU A 464 -24.47 -4.56 -4.90
N LEU A 465 -24.00 -3.32 -5.04
CA LEU A 465 -23.31 -2.59 -3.98
C LEU A 465 -24.19 -2.38 -2.75
N VAL A 466 -25.45 -2.02 -2.95
CA VAL A 466 -26.43 -1.87 -1.86
C VAL A 466 -26.68 -3.22 -1.20
N ARG A 467 -26.84 -4.30 -1.97
CA ARG A 467 -27.04 -5.65 -1.44
C ARG A 467 -25.84 -6.13 -0.62
N GLN A 468 -24.61 -5.84 -1.05
CA GLN A 468 -23.39 -6.22 -0.32
C GLN A 468 -23.17 -5.35 0.92
N ALA A 469 -23.44 -4.04 0.85
CA ALA A 469 -23.30 -3.11 1.96
C ALA A 469 -24.29 -3.38 3.10
N PHE A 470 -25.48 -3.94 2.78
CA PHE A 470 -26.56 -4.24 3.73
C PHE A 470 -26.77 -5.74 3.95
N ALA A 471 -25.67 -6.51 3.98
CA ALA A 471 -25.72 -7.94 4.30
C ALA A 471 -26.36 -8.16 5.69
N ARG A 472 -27.34 -9.07 5.74
CA ARG A 472 -28.12 -9.35 6.96
C ARG A 472 -27.50 -10.50 7.75
N PHE A 473 -27.57 -10.43 9.07
CA PHE A 473 -27.16 -11.51 9.94
C PHE A 473 -28.16 -12.68 9.85
N ASP A 474 -27.65 -13.89 9.79
CA ASP A 474 -28.48 -15.08 10.01
C ASP A 474 -28.79 -15.19 11.51
N PRO A 475 -30.06 -15.05 11.92
CA PRO A 475 -30.43 -15.11 13.35
C PRO A 475 -30.15 -16.45 14.00
N VAL A 476 -30.27 -17.55 13.24
CA VAL A 476 -30.03 -18.91 13.75
C VAL A 476 -28.52 -19.12 13.95
N ALA A 477 -27.71 -18.70 12.99
CA ALA A 477 -26.26 -18.82 13.10
C ALA A 477 -25.71 -18.00 14.28
N LEU A 478 -26.14 -16.73 14.43
CA LEU A 478 -25.71 -15.89 15.54
C LEU A 478 -26.22 -16.43 16.88
N GLY A 479 -27.48 -16.85 16.94
CA GLY A 479 -28.06 -17.49 18.14
C GLY A 479 -27.26 -18.72 18.56
N THR A 480 -26.96 -19.60 17.62
CA THR A 480 -26.18 -20.84 17.89
C THR A 480 -24.75 -20.48 18.38
N ALA A 481 -24.09 -19.51 17.75
CA ALA A 481 -22.76 -19.10 18.16
C ALA A 481 -22.74 -18.55 19.60
N VAL A 482 -23.63 -17.61 19.93
CA VAL A 482 -23.73 -17.02 21.26
C VAL A 482 -24.13 -18.04 22.31
N GLY A 483 -25.11 -18.92 21.97
CA GLY A 483 -25.53 -19.98 22.87
C GLY A 483 -24.44 -20.99 23.17
N SER A 484 -23.70 -21.42 22.16
CA SER A 484 -22.59 -22.36 22.34
C SER A 484 -21.48 -21.78 23.21
N VAL A 485 -21.12 -20.52 22.99
CA VAL A 485 -20.09 -19.84 23.80
C VAL A 485 -20.54 -19.69 25.25
N ALA A 486 -21.78 -19.27 25.50
CA ALA A 486 -22.33 -19.13 26.83
C ALA A 486 -22.35 -20.46 27.58
N ALA A 487 -22.84 -21.53 26.93
CA ALA A 487 -22.88 -22.89 27.47
C ALA A 487 -21.48 -23.40 27.83
N LEU A 488 -20.49 -23.24 26.93
CA LEU A 488 -19.12 -23.68 27.15
C LEU A 488 -18.42 -22.90 28.26
N LEU A 489 -18.65 -21.58 28.36
CA LEU A 489 -18.07 -20.77 29.41
C LEU A 489 -18.62 -21.16 30.79
N LEU A 490 -19.92 -21.36 30.92
CA LEU A 490 -20.53 -21.73 32.18
C LEU A 490 -20.10 -23.12 32.66
N VAL A 491 -20.09 -24.11 31.75
CA VAL A 491 -19.65 -25.47 32.12
C VAL A 491 -18.15 -25.48 32.47
N SER A 492 -17.33 -24.78 31.72
CA SER A 492 -15.88 -24.71 32.02
C SER A 492 -15.62 -24.04 33.38
N ALA A 493 -16.27 -22.92 33.68
CA ALA A 493 -16.15 -22.25 34.97
C ALA A 493 -16.63 -23.15 36.13
N THR A 494 -17.73 -23.85 35.95
CA THR A 494 -18.27 -24.77 36.95
C THR A 494 -17.32 -25.95 37.21
N VAL A 495 -16.80 -26.56 36.16
CA VAL A 495 -15.84 -27.69 36.27
C VAL A 495 -14.54 -27.23 36.97
N VAL A 496 -13.98 -26.06 36.61
CA VAL A 496 -12.79 -25.53 37.25
C VAL A 496 -13.02 -25.34 38.76
N LEU A 497 -14.14 -24.76 39.16
CA LEU A 497 -14.46 -24.57 40.58
C LEU A 497 -14.65 -25.87 41.33
N LEU A 498 -15.28 -26.89 40.71
CA LEU A 498 -15.45 -28.22 41.31
C LEU A 498 -14.12 -28.95 41.47
N LEU A 499 -13.17 -28.76 40.53
CA LEU A 499 -11.84 -29.34 40.64
C LEU A 499 -10.95 -28.62 41.67
N GLN A 500 -11.13 -27.31 41.87
CA GLN A 500 -10.44 -26.53 42.91
C GLN A 500 -10.91 -26.88 44.30
N GLY A 501 -12.14 -27.38 44.44
CA GLY A 501 -12.75 -27.69 45.75
C GLY A 501 -13.12 -26.43 46.54
N GLY A 502 -13.61 -26.62 47.78
CA GLY A 502 -14.05 -25.57 48.67
C GLY A 502 -15.44 -25.88 49.24
N ASP A 503 -15.71 -25.36 50.47
CA ASP A 503 -17.03 -25.52 51.10
C ASP A 503 -17.51 -24.13 51.57
N PRO A 504 -18.51 -23.49 50.86
CA PRO A 504 -19.17 -23.99 49.64
C PRO A 504 -18.32 -23.79 48.39
N ALA A 505 -18.40 -24.70 47.42
CA ALA A 505 -17.70 -24.60 46.13
C ALA A 505 -18.28 -23.43 45.29
N GLY A 506 -17.44 -22.47 44.90
CA GLY A 506 -17.78 -21.38 43.99
C GLY A 506 -18.96 -20.49 44.42
N PRO A 507 -18.91 -19.83 45.58
CA PRO A 507 -20.05 -19.07 46.11
C PRO A 507 -20.53 -17.95 45.18
N THR A 508 -19.65 -17.35 44.41
CA THR A 508 -20.01 -16.28 43.45
C THR A 508 -20.76 -16.86 42.25
N LEU A 509 -20.31 -17.99 41.71
CA LEU A 509 -20.96 -18.63 40.54
C LEU A 509 -22.32 -19.25 40.89
N SER A 510 -22.50 -19.66 42.15
CA SER A 510 -23.78 -20.18 42.67
C SER A 510 -24.92 -19.15 42.63
N LEU A 511 -24.60 -17.84 42.61
CA LEU A 511 -25.60 -16.79 42.46
C LEU A 511 -26.32 -16.85 41.10
N LEU A 512 -25.75 -17.47 40.08
CA LEU A 512 -26.41 -17.71 38.81
C LEU A 512 -27.63 -18.67 38.94
N GLY A 513 -27.71 -19.48 40.01
CA GLY A 513 -28.88 -20.29 40.33
C GLY A 513 -30.12 -19.46 40.65
N GLN A 514 -30.00 -18.16 40.89
CA GLN A 514 -31.16 -17.25 41.04
C GLN A 514 -31.79 -16.90 39.66
N TYR A 515 -31.05 -17.04 38.59
CA TYR A 515 -31.48 -16.71 37.23
C TYR A 515 -31.65 -17.96 36.35
N LEU A 516 -30.87 -19.02 36.60
CA LEU A 516 -30.93 -20.31 35.95
C LEU A 516 -31.62 -21.30 36.89
N THR A 517 -32.82 -21.75 36.51
CA THR A 517 -33.77 -22.39 37.45
C THR A 517 -33.32 -23.77 37.97
N GLY A 518 -32.41 -24.43 37.32
CA GLY A 518 -31.87 -25.73 37.74
C GLY A 518 -30.35 -25.73 37.98
N TYR A 519 -29.68 -24.59 37.85
CA TYR A 519 -28.25 -24.49 37.99
C TYR A 519 -27.76 -24.46 39.42
N GLN A 520 -26.80 -25.30 39.73
CA GLN A 520 -26.04 -25.32 40.99
C GLN A 520 -24.57 -25.65 40.65
N VAL A 521 -23.65 -25.24 41.51
CA VAL A 521 -22.22 -25.59 41.33
C VAL A 521 -22.02 -27.05 41.74
N SER A 522 -22.36 -27.94 40.85
CA SER A 522 -22.28 -29.40 40.99
C SER A 522 -22.10 -30.05 39.61
N TRP A 523 -21.71 -31.32 39.56
CA TRP A 523 -21.54 -32.04 38.28
C TRP A 523 -22.87 -32.14 37.48
N THR A 524 -23.96 -32.36 38.17
CA THR A 524 -25.31 -32.34 37.53
C THR A 524 -25.73 -30.94 37.13
N GLY A 525 -25.41 -29.94 37.98
CA GLY A 525 -25.67 -28.53 37.66
C GLY A 525 -24.83 -27.99 36.51
N ALA A 526 -23.64 -28.53 36.27
CA ALA A 526 -22.84 -28.19 35.09
C ALA A 526 -23.57 -28.59 33.78
N VAL A 527 -24.22 -29.73 33.75
CA VAL A 527 -25.01 -30.18 32.57
C VAL A 527 -26.27 -29.35 32.38
N VAL A 528 -26.98 -29.06 33.48
CA VAL A 528 -28.19 -28.22 33.45
C VAL A 528 -27.81 -26.79 33.03
N GLY A 529 -26.76 -26.23 33.61
CA GLY A 529 -26.27 -24.91 33.28
C GLY A 529 -25.80 -24.78 31.83
N PHE A 530 -25.18 -25.84 31.27
CA PHE A 530 -24.87 -25.92 29.83
C PHE A 530 -26.10 -25.73 28.97
N ALA A 531 -27.16 -26.47 29.27
CA ALA A 531 -28.41 -26.43 28.49
C ALA A 531 -29.12 -25.05 28.64
N GLU A 532 -29.26 -24.56 29.88
CA GLU A 532 -29.93 -23.27 30.16
C GLU A 532 -29.18 -22.09 29.59
N ALA A 533 -27.85 -22.01 29.82
CA ALA A 533 -27.03 -20.96 29.25
C ALA A 533 -26.99 -21.01 27.71
N GLY A 534 -27.03 -22.21 27.14
CA GLY A 534 -27.13 -22.42 25.69
C GLY A 534 -28.43 -21.85 25.11
N VAL A 535 -29.57 -22.15 25.73
CA VAL A 535 -30.91 -21.66 25.31
C VAL A 535 -31.01 -20.14 25.46
N LEU A 536 -30.56 -19.60 26.60
CA LEU A 536 -30.57 -18.15 26.84
C LEU A 536 -29.65 -17.39 25.88
N GLY A 537 -28.44 -17.90 25.72
CA GLY A 537 -27.46 -17.32 24.77
C GLY A 537 -27.96 -17.38 23.33
N PHE A 538 -28.59 -18.51 22.93
CA PHE A 538 -29.22 -18.64 21.62
C PHE A 538 -30.32 -17.59 21.43
N SER A 539 -31.22 -17.47 22.41
CA SER A 539 -32.36 -16.53 22.35
C SER A 539 -31.88 -15.08 22.25
N LEU A 540 -30.84 -14.69 23.02
CA LEU A 540 -30.24 -13.37 22.97
C LEU A 540 -29.56 -13.10 21.63
N GLY A 541 -28.75 -14.03 21.13
CA GLY A 541 -28.07 -13.91 19.84
C GLY A 541 -29.06 -13.82 18.68
N TRP A 542 -30.13 -14.66 18.70
CA TRP A 542 -31.20 -14.63 17.71
C TRP A 542 -31.95 -13.30 17.71
N LEU A 543 -32.33 -12.79 18.90
CA LEU A 543 -33.02 -11.50 19.04
C LEU A 543 -32.12 -10.34 18.57
N MET A 544 -30.85 -10.37 18.94
CA MET A 544 -29.88 -9.37 18.54
C MET A 544 -29.72 -9.32 17.02
N ALA A 545 -29.60 -10.48 16.34
CA ALA A 545 -29.55 -10.53 14.87
C ALA A 545 -30.82 -9.94 14.24
N ARG A 546 -31.99 -10.23 14.81
CA ARG A 546 -33.28 -9.67 14.34
C ARG A 546 -33.33 -8.16 14.47
N LEU A 547 -32.89 -7.60 15.60
CA LEU A 547 -32.86 -6.16 15.85
C LEU A 547 -31.87 -5.46 14.90
N ILE A 548 -30.67 -6.02 14.73
CA ILE A 548 -29.67 -5.48 13.80
C ILE A 548 -30.21 -5.49 12.37
N ASN A 549 -30.82 -6.60 11.91
CA ASN A 549 -31.39 -6.69 10.57
C ASN A 549 -32.54 -5.68 10.35
N LEU A 550 -33.29 -5.37 11.38
CA LEU A 550 -34.36 -4.36 11.34
C LEU A 550 -33.78 -2.94 11.17
N LEU A 551 -32.69 -2.63 11.88
CA LEU A 551 -31.96 -1.36 11.72
C LEU A 551 -31.31 -1.26 10.34
N ILE A 552 -30.68 -2.33 9.86
CA ILE A 552 -30.11 -2.41 8.51
C ILE A 552 -31.20 -2.14 7.47
N GLY A 553 -32.37 -2.77 7.57
CA GLY A 553 -33.48 -2.58 6.63
C GLY A 553 -34.05 -1.16 6.65
N ALA A 554 -34.09 -0.50 7.82
CA ALA A 554 -34.52 0.88 7.94
C ALA A 554 -33.51 1.85 7.29
N THR A 555 -32.21 1.60 7.46
CA THR A 555 -31.13 2.40 6.85
C THR A 555 -31.09 2.21 5.34
N GLU A 556 -31.20 0.99 4.86
CA GLU A 556 -31.29 0.65 3.43
C GLU A 556 -32.44 1.40 2.75
N SER A 557 -33.64 1.35 3.34
CA SER A 557 -34.81 2.04 2.79
C SER A 557 -34.68 3.57 2.81
N SER A 558 -33.96 4.13 3.79
CA SER A 558 -33.68 5.56 3.85
C SER A 558 -32.71 5.99 2.75
N ILE A 559 -31.68 5.20 2.47
CA ILE A 559 -30.69 5.48 1.42
C ILE A 559 -31.33 5.32 0.04
N ARG A 560 -32.11 4.27 -0.20
CA ARG A 560 -32.83 4.09 -1.47
C ARG A 560 -33.73 5.28 -1.79
N ARG A 561 -34.50 5.77 -0.82
CA ARG A 561 -35.31 6.98 -1.00
C ARG A 561 -34.49 8.23 -1.31
N ARG A 562 -33.31 8.40 -0.74
CA ARG A 562 -32.43 9.56 -1.03
C ARG A 562 -31.84 9.48 -2.44
N LEU A 563 -31.50 8.28 -2.91
CA LEU A 563 -31.00 8.06 -4.27
C LEU A 563 -32.11 8.29 -5.32
N GLU A 564 -33.32 7.79 -5.08
CA GLU A 564 -34.48 8.04 -5.95
C GLU A 564 -34.83 9.55 -6.04
N ILE A 565 -34.71 10.29 -4.95
CA ILE A 565 -34.92 11.76 -4.93
C ILE A 565 -33.74 12.46 -5.63
N GLY A 566 -32.52 11.95 -5.57
CA GLY A 566 -31.33 12.50 -6.26
C GLY A 566 -31.43 12.37 -7.79
N GLU A 567 -31.94 11.25 -8.29
CA GLU A 567 -32.18 11.06 -9.74
C GLU A 567 -33.29 11.98 -10.30
N VAL A 568 -34.26 12.37 -9.48
CA VAL A 568 -35.33 13.31 -9.88
C VAL A 568 -34.84 14.77 -9.89
N LEU A 569 -33.72 15.07 -9.25
CA LEU A 569 -33.17 16.43 -9.13
C LEU A 569 -31.91 16.68 -9.97
N ASP A 570 -31.56 15.79 -10.91
CA ASP A 570 -30.43 16.02 -11.82
C ASP A 570 -30.86 17.06 -12.90
N PRO A 571 -30.32 18.30 -12.84
CA PRO A 571 -30.74 19.39 -13.75
C PRO A 571 -30.18 19.25 -15.18
N LEU A 572 -29.38 18.17 -15.47
CA LEU A 572 -28.73 17.98 -16.78
C LEU A 572 -29.55 17.17 -17.78
N SER A 573 -30.77 16.78 -17.45
CA SER A 573 -31.68 16.08 -18.39
C SER A 573 -32.63 17.00 -19.18
N ILE A 574 -32.45 18.32 -19.16
CA ILE A 574 -33.25 19.27 -19.94
C ILE A 574 -32.32 19.99 -20.92
N GLY A 575 -32.29 19.53 -22.16
CA GLY A 575 -31.93 20.37 -23.29
C GLY A 575 -31.04 19.77 -24.36
N GLU A 576 -31.61 18.98 -25.24
CA GLU A 576 -31.33 19.12 -26.66
C GLU A 576 -32.69 19.31 -27.39
N PRO A 577 -32.72 20.26 -28.36
CA PRO A 577 -33.32 19.93 -29.64
C PRO A 577 -32.28 19.58 -30.69
#